data_0ceb244cc2b265eb799505a70d065ba7
#
_entry.id   0ceb244cc2b265eb799505a70d065ba7
#
_cell.length_a   1.000
_cell.length_b   1.000
_cell.length_c   1.000
_cell.angle_alpha   90.00
_cell.angle_beta   90.00
_cell.angle_gamma   90.00
#
_symmetry.space_group_name_H-M   'P 1'
#
loop_
_entity.id
_entity.type
_entity.pdbx_description
1 polymer ?
#
loop_
_entity_poly.entity_id
_entity_poly.type
_entity_poly.pdbx_seq_one_letter_code
_entity_poly.pdbx_strand_id
1 'polypeptide(L)'
;FFNVQTMMMFGILLDHKDAQSVNDAVAKIHAAFLDVQYPMVFGILLGDRGTEFSDPESLESFAEDGRVFYCDPGKPGQKGGIERNHVEMRKVLVKGVSFDNLTQEDLNLILSHVNSYPRMELGGLSAFGMFRFVYGEEYVKSANELGLKEIPVDKINLTPALIPDIARQVIEKAKRIGDEEEIARKAVEEYRRTRGE
;
A
#
# COMPACT_ATOMS: atom_id res chain seq x y z
N PHE A 1 5.20 -0.60 5.11
CA PHE A 1 5.53 0.23 6.28
C PHE A 1 4.77 1.54 6.22
N PHE A 2 4.41 2.07 7.37
CA PHE A 2 3.66 3.32 7.49
C PHE A 2 4.23 4.16 8.63
N ASN A 3 4.69 5.36 8.31
CA ASN A 3 5.14 6.31 9.32
C ASN A 3 3.93 7.08 9.86
N VAL A 4 3.63 6.88 11.15
CA VAL A 4 2.41 7.40 11.79
C VAL A 4 2.41 8.94 11.84
N GLN A 5 3.57 9.55 12.02
CA GLN A 5 3.70 10.99 12.19
C GLN A 5 3.48 11.76 10.88
N THR A 6 3.95 11.22 9.77
CA THR A 6 3.91 11.89 8.47
C THR A 6 2.90 11.28 7.51
N MET A 7 2.31 10.14 7.88
CA MET A 7 1.46 9.31 7.02
C MET A 7 2.16 8.80 5.75
N MET A 8 3.49 8.83 5.72
CA MET A 8 4.29 8.32 4.61
C MET A 8 4.23 6.79 4.57
N MET A 9 3.98 6.23 3.40
CA MET A 9 3.96 4.80 3.15
C MET A 9 5.19 4.36 2.37
N PHE A 10 5.76 3.24 2.78
CA PHE A 10 6.82 2.52 2.09
C PHE A 10 6.35 1.09 1.84
N GLY A 11 6.58 0.57 0.66
CA GLY A 11 6.14 -0.77 0.28
C GLY A 11 7.22 -1.54 -0.45
N ILE A 12 7.41 -2.78 -0.04
CA ILE A 12 8.27 -3.74 -0.72
C ILE A 12 7.41 -4.97 -1.02
N LEU A 13 7.42 -5.42 -2.27
CA LEU A 13 6.80 -6.69 -2.63
C LEU A 13 7.65 -7.83 -2.07
N LEU A 14 6.98 -8.77 -1.45
CA LEU A 14 7.60 -9.98 -0.91
C LEU A 14 7.30 -11.14 -1.84
N ASP A 15 8.30 -11.94 -2.16
CA ASP A 15 8.13 -13.18 -2.94
C ASP A 15 7.45 -14.27 -2.09
N HIS A 16 7.70 -14.26 -0.77
CA HIS A 16 7.15 -15.21 0.18
C HIS A 16 6.67 -14.51 1.45
N LYS A 17 5.67 -15.11 2.10
CA LYS A 17 5.15 -14.65 3.38
C LYS A 17 5.89 -15.32 4.53
N ASP A 18 7.15 -14.95 4.74
CA ASP A 18 8.01 -15.47 5.79
C ASP A 18 8.91 -14.39 6.42
N ALA A 19 9.56 -14.71 7.54
CA ALA A 19 10.37 -13.75 8.28
C ALA A 19 11.62 -13.32 7.48
N GLN A 20 12.21 -14.21 6.68
CA GLN A 20 13.38 -13.87 5.89
C GLN A 20 13.04 -12.81 4.83
N SER A 21 11.93 -12.97 4.12
CA SER A 21 11.46 -11.99 3.13
C SER A 21 11.20 -10.61 3.75
N VAL A 22 10.67 -10.58 4.99
CA VAL A 22 10.48 -9.31 5.72
C VAL A 22 11.81 -8.69 6.12
N ASN A 23 12.75 -9.50 6.62
CA ASN A 23 14.09 -9.03 6.97
C ASN A 23 14.84 -8.47 5.75
N ASP A 24 14.74 -9.14 4.60
CA ASP A 24 15.32 -8.66 3.35
C ASP A 24 14.68 -7.34 2.87
N ALA A 25 13.36 -7.19 3.06
CA ALA A 25 12.67 -5.94 2.76
C ALA A 25 13.12 -4.80 3.69
N VAL A 26 13.28 -5.06 4.99
CA VAL A 26 13.80 -4.08 5.94
C VAL A 26 15.25 -3.72 5.62
N ALA A 27 16.08 -4.69 5.23
CA ALA A 27 17.45 -4.44 4.80
C ALA A 27 17.52 -3.49 3.59
N LYS A 28 16.62 -3.63 2.60
CA LYS A 28 16.50 -2.70 1.47
C LYS A 28 16.15 -1.28 1.92
N ILE A 29 15.21 -1.15 2.86
CA ILE A 29 14.82 0.15 3.41
C ILE A 29 16.01 0.76 4.18
N HIS A 30 16.66 -0.03 5.03
CA HIS A 30 17.83 0.39 5.80
C HIS A 30 18.96 0.89 4.88
N ALA A 31 19.26 0.15 3.80
CA ALA A 31 20.28 0.56 2.84
C ALA A 31 19.98 1.92 2.18
N ALA A 32 18.71 2.24 1.93
CA ALA A 32 18.31 3.53 1.35
C ALA A 32 18.39 4.67 2.37
N PHE A 33 18.09 4.41 3.65
CA PHE A 33 18.06 5.43 4.70
C PHE A 33 19.38 5.56 5.47
N LEU A 34 20.31 4.61 5.31
CA LEU A 34 21.58 4.55 6.00
C LEU A 34 21.45 4.47 7.54
N ASP A 35 22.55 4.13 8.22
CA ASP A 35 22.57 3.89 9.67
C ASP A 35 22.11 5.10 10.52
N VAL A 36 22.28 6.32 10.01
CA VAL A 36 21.93 7.55 10.75
C VAL A 36 20.45 7.91 10.59
N GLN A 37 19.87 7.70 9.41
CA GLN A 37 18.51 8.11 9.09
C GLN A 37 17.48 7.05 9.48
N TYR A 38 17.83 5.79 9.33
CA TYR A 38 16.91 4.67 9.55
C TYR A 38 16.29 4.69 10.97
N PRO A 39 17.05 4.84 12.05
CA PRO A 39 16.50 4.85 13.41
C PRO A 39 15.47 5.96 13.64
N MET A 40 15.65 7.11 13.00
CA MET A 40 14.75 8.26 13.15
C MET A 40 13.37 8.00 12.56
N VAL A 41 13.28 7.19 11.49
CA VAL A 41 12.03 6.91 10.76
C VAL A 41 11.44 5.57 11.18
N PHE A 42 12.29 4.56 11.42
CA PHE A 42 11.92 3.16 11.59
C PHE A 42 12.42 2.53 12.89
N GLY A 43 13.00 3.30 13.82
CA GLY A 43 13.55 2.77 15.08
C GLY A 43 12.49 2.09 15.96
N ILE A 44 11.21 2.40 15.80
CA ILE A 44 10.10 1.71 16.46
C ILE A 44 9.17 1.16 15.40
N LEU A 45 9.02 -0.17 15.38
CA LEU A 45 8.14 -0.89 14.48
C LEU A 45 6.96 -1.46 15.26
N LEU A 46 5.75 -1.30 14.74
CA LEU A 46 4.53 -1.94 15.26
C LEU A 46 3.98 -2.88 14.21
N GLY A 47 4.12 -4.18 14.46
CA GLY A 47 3.62 -5.25 13.59
C GLY A 47 2.31 -5.87 14.08
N ASP A 48 1.73 -6.74 13.27
CA ASP A 48 0.80 -7.75 13.77
C ASP A 48 1.57 -9.01 14.18
N ARG A 49 0.84 -10.00 14.65
CA ARG A 49 1.43 -11.30 15.04
C ARG A 49 1.45 -12.30 13.88
N GLY A 50 1.64 -11.81 12.65
CA GLY A 50 1.84 -12.68 11.50
C GLY A 50 3.14 -13.48 11.62
N THR A 51 3.17 -14.68 11.05
CA THR A 51 4.38 -15.53 11.04
C THR A 51 5.56 -14.86 10.34
N GLU A 52 5.30 -13.95 9.43
CA GLU A 52 6.29 -13.12 8.75
C GLU A 52 7.03 -12.13 9.68
N PHE A 53 6.50 -11.87 10.87
CA PHE A 53 7.13 -11.00 11.89
C PHE A 53 7.64 -11.82 13.09
N SER A 54 7.93 -13.11 12.91
CA SER A 54 8.37 -14.01 13.99
C SER A 54 9.84 -13.84 14.40
N ASP A 55 10.60 -13.00 13.70
CA ASP A 55 12.01 -12.72 14.00
C ASP A 55 12.22 -11.23 14.35
N PRO A 56 11.79 -10.81 15.55
CA PRO A 56 11.96 -9.41 15.99
C PRO A 56 13.43 -9.04 16.21
N GLU A 57 14.29 -9.99 16.61
CA GLU A 57 15.69 -9.73 16.90
C GLU A 57 16.43 -9.22 15.65
N SER A 58 16.20 -9.85 14.50
CA SER A 58 16.75 -9.40 13.23
C SER A 58 16.22 -8.02 12.84
N LEU A 59 14.92 -7.76 13.03
CA LEU A 59 14.33 -6.45 12.73
C LEU A 59 14.85 -5.33 13.65
N GLU A 60 15.09 -5.62 14.93
CA GLU A 60 15.63 -4.68 15.90
C GLU A 60 17.12 -4.36 15.62
N SER A 61 17.85 -5.30 15.01
CA SER A 61 19.28 -5.15 14.73
C SER A 61 19.62 -4.05 13.72
N PHE A 62 18.63 -3.59 12.93
CA PHE A 62 18.80 -2.49 11.96
C PHE A 62 18.90 -1.09 12.61
N ALA A 63 18.64 -0.97 13.91
CA ALA A 63 18.83 0.27 14.65
C ALA A 63 19.35 -0.03 16.05
N GLU A 64 20.34 0.72 16.55
CA GLU A 64 20.98 0.48 17.87
C GLU A 64 19.97 0.38 19.01
N ASP A 65 18.94 1.24 19.00
CA ASP A 65 17.82 1.22 19.95
C ASP A 65 16.51 0.76 19.32
N GLY A 66 16.59 -0.05 18.25
CA GLY A 66 15.43 -0.57 17.54
C GLY A 66 14.53 -1.41 18.44
N ARG A 67 13.21 -1.25 18.29
CA ARG A 67 12.22 -2.03 19.05
C ARG A 67 11.06 -2.43 18.15
N VAL A 68 10.68 -3.69 18.23
CA VAL A 68 9.50 -4.24 17.56
C VAL A 68 8.42 -4.51 18.60
N PHE A 69 7.26 -3.91 18.39
CA PHE A 69 6.06 -4.12 19.18
C PHE A 69 5.00 -4.84 18.34
N TYR A 70 4.15 -5.58 19.02
CA TYR A 70 3.03 -6.28 18.37
C TYR A 70 1.69 -5.77 18.88
N CYS A 71 0.76 -5.60 17.97
CA CYS A 71 -0.61 -5.24 18.32
C CYS A 71 -1.26 -6.33 19.19
N ASP A 72 -2.12 -5.90 20.10
CA ASP A 72 -2.95 -6.82 20.86
C ASP A 72 -3.96 -7.51 19.95
N PRO A 73 -4.24 -8.80 20.17
CA PRO A 73 -5.30 -9.49 19.45
C PRO A 73 -6.66 -8.79 19.63
N GLY A 74 -7.36 -8.57 18.52
CA GLY A 74 -8.71 -7.98 18.56
C GLY A 74 -8.79 -6.47 18.82
N LYS A 75 -7.65 -5.75 18.75
CA LYS A 75 -7.61 -4.28 18.88
C LYS A 75 -7.22 -3.60 17.56
N PRO A 76 -8.11 -3.56 16.54
CA PRO A 76 -7.80 -2.97 15.24
C PRO A 76 -7.45 -1.48 15.32
N GLY A 77 -8.01 -0.75 16.30
CA GLY A 77 -7.74 0.68 16.50
C GLY A 77 -6.26 1.04 16.74
N GLN A 78 -5.41 0.09 17.16
CA GLN A 78 -3.97 0.30 17.31
C GLN A 78 -3.28 0.55 15.96
N LYS A 79 -3.89 0.16 14.84
CA LYS A 79 -3.42 0.38 13.46
C LYS A 79 -4.25 1.39 12.65
N GLY A 80 -5.09 2.19 13.30
CA GLY A 80 -6.07 3.07 12.63
C GLY A 80 -5.48 4.00 11.56
N GLY A 81 -4.22 4.42 11.68
CA GLY A 81 -3.55 5.23 10.67
C GLY A 81 -3.30 4.48 9.35
N ILE A 82 -2.87 3.22 9.43
CA ILE A 82 -2.57 2.40 8.22
C ILE A 82 -3.85 2.02 7.46
N GLU A 83 -4.97 1.83 8.17
CA GLU A 83 -6.25 1.48 7.55
C GLU A 83 -6.75 2.57 6.60
N ARG A 84 -6.58 3.85 6.95
CA ARG A 84 -6.96 4.98 6.09
C ARG A 84 -6.13 5.00 4.80
N ASN A 85 -4.85 4.72 4.89
CA ASN A 85 -3.98 4.66 3.71
C ASN A 85 -4.30 3.46 2.80
N HIS A 86 -4.72 2.35 3.38
CA HIS A 86 -5.24 1.24 2.59
C HIS A 86 -6.49 1.62 1.80
N VAL A 87 -7.32 2.54 2.28
CA VAL A 87 -8.46 3.07 1.51
C VAL A 87 -7.98 3.75 0.23
N GLU A 88 -6.93 4.57 0.31
CA GLU A 88 -6.37 5.23 -0.88
C GLU A 88 -5.76 4.22 -1.86
N MET A 89 -5.01 3.24 -1.37
CA MET A 89 -4.47 2.16 -2.21
C MET A 89 -5.58 1.36 -2.90
N ARG A 90 -6.70 1.10 -2.20
CA ARG A 90 -7.84 0.35 -2.74
C ARG A 90 -8.59 1.07 -3.86
N LYS A 91 -8.38 2.36 -4.05
CA LYS A 91 -8.90 3.08 -5.22
C LYS A 91 -8.21 2.62 -6.51
N VAL A 92 -6.93 2.26 -6.42
CA VAL A 92 -6.13 1.70 -7.53
C VAL A 92 -6.24 0.16 -7.54
N LEU A 93 -5.94 -0.47 -6.40
CA LEU A 93 -5.95 -1.93 -6.20
C LEU A 93 -7.35 -2.37 -5.73
N VAL A 94 -8.31 -2.37 -6.63
CA VAL A 94 -9.71 -2.67 -6.31
C VAL A 94 -9.92 -4.13 -5.90
N LYS A 95 -10.97 -4.38 -5.11
CA LYS A 95 -11.27 -5.73 -4.64
C LYS A 95 -11.54 -6.72 -5.79
N GLY A 96 -10.84 -7.86 -5.73
CA GLY A 96 -11.05 -8.97 -6.67
C GLY A 96 -10.24 -8.87 -7.95
N VAL A 97 -9.19 -8.04 -7.97
CA VAL A 97 -8.10 -8.13 -8.96
C VAL A 97 -6.97 -8.97 -8.37
N SER A 98 -6.24 -9.69 -9.23
CA SER A 98 -5.01 -10.39 -8.86
C SER A 98 -3.84 -9.40 -8.81
N PHE A 99 -2.89 -9.66 -7.92
CA PHE A 99 -1.63 -8.92 -7.80
C PHE A 99 -0.43 -9.72 -8.31
N ASP A 100 -0.67 -10.89 -8.93
CA ASP A 100 0.39 -11.81 -9.37
C ASP A 100 1.36 -11.18 -10.38
N ASN A 101 0.88 -10.21 -11.17
CA ASN A 101 1.68 -9.49 -12.14
C ASN A 101 2.13 -8.09 -11.64
N LEU A 102 1.84 -7.74 -10.38
CA LEU A 102 2.25 -6.45 -9.84
C LEU A 102 3.75 -6.43 -9.62
N THR A 103 4.44 -5.46 -10.21
CA THR A 103 5.87 -5.25 -10.05
C THR A 103 6.19 -4.30 -8.89
N GLN A 104 7.45 -4.26 -8.44
CA GLN A 104 7.88 -3.27 -7.44
C GLN A 104 7.74 -1.84 -7.98
N GLU A 105 7.97 -1.63 -9.27
CA GLU A 105 7.78 -0.35 -9.95
C GLU A 105 6.31 0.09 -9.93
N ASP A 106 5.38 -0.83 -10.16
CA ASP A 106 3.94 -0.55 -10.06
C ASP A 106 3.55 -0.16 -8.62
N LEU A 107 4.05 -0.90 -7.62
CA LEU A 107 3.82 -0.57 -6.23
C LEU A 107 4.40 0.80 -5.87
N ASN A 108 5.63 1.11 -6.31
CA ASN A 108 6.26 2.40 -6.10
C ASN A 108 5.47 3.54 -6.76
N LEU A 109 4.93 3.31 -7.95
CA LEU A 109 4.07 4.27 -8.64
C LEU A 109 2.80 4.53 -7.86
N ILE A 110 2.09 3.49 -7.41
CA ILE A 110 0.89 3.63 -6.58
C ILE A 110 1.20 4.42 -5.31
N LEU A 111 2.26 4.04 -4.58
CA LEU A 111 2.66 4.70 -3.35
C LEU A 111 3.10 6.14 -3.57
N SER A 112 3.74 6.45 -4.70
CA SER A 112 4.09 7.81 -5.09
C SER A 112 2.85 8.70 -5.20
N HIS A 113 1.80 8.22 -5.87
CA HIS A 113 0.51 8.93 -5.96
C HIS A 113 -0.20 9.05 -4.62
N VAL A 114 -0.24 7.96 -3.81
CA VAL A 114 -0.86 7.97 -2.48
C VAL A 114 -0.14 8.92 -1.52
N ASN A 115 1.19 8.92 -1.52
CA ASN A 115 2.01 9.79 -0.67
C ASN A 115 2.01 11.26 -1.11
N SER A 116 1.69 11.53 -2.37
CA SER A 116 1.60 12.90 -2.90
C SER A 116 0.21 13.51 -2.74
N TYR A 117 -0.81 12.70 -2.39
CA TYR A 117 -2.18 13.19 -2.21
C TYR A 117 -2.30 14.09 -0.97
N PRO A 118 -2.80 15.35 -1.10
CA PRO A 118 -3.01 16.25 0.03
C PRO A 118 -4.05 15.72 1.00
N ARG A 119 -3.81 15.86 2.32
CA ARG A 119 -4.64 15.29 3.38
C ARG A 119 -5.05 16.34 4.39
N MET A 120 -6.32 16.37 4.74
CA MET A 120 -6.83 17.30 5.75
C MET A 120 -6.20 17.08 7.13
N GLU A 121 -5.92 15.83 7.48
CA GLU A 121 -5.25 15.44 8.74
C GLU A 121 -3.83 15.99 8.84
N LEU A 122 -3.20 16.30 7.71
CA LEU A 122 -1.87 16.91 7.63
C LEU A 122 -1.96 18.43 7.33
N GLY A 123 -3.09 19.06 7.61
CA GLY A 123 -3.30 20.49 7.33
C GLY A 123 -3.26 20.84 5.84
N GLY A 124 -3.61 19.89 4.98
CA GLY A 124 -3.58 20.07 3.52
C GLY A 124 -2.23 19.70 2.87
N LEU A 125 -1.23 19.32 3.66
CA LEU A 125 0.03 18.79 3.13
C LEU A 125 -0.15 17.35 2.62
N SER A 126 0.70 16.97 1.68
CA SER A 126 0.87 15.56 1.32
C SER A 126 1.75 14.83 2.36
N ALA A 127 1.77 13.49 2.33
CA ALA A 127 2.68 12.72 3.14
C ALA A 127 4.15 13.06 2.81
N PHE A 128 4.51 13.28 1.54
CA PHE A 128 5.82 13.79 1.15
C PHE A 128 6.13 15.17 1.76
N GLY A 129 5.17 16.09 1.70
CA GLY A 129 5.32 17.42 2.29
C GLY A 129 5.54 17.37 3.80
N MET A 130 4.75 16.55 4.51
CA MET A 130 4.91 16.36 5.95
C MET A 130 6.21 15.63 6.28
N PHE A 131 6.60 14.61 5.50
CA PHE A 131 7.86 13.89 5.69
C PHE A 131 9.08 14.81 5.55
N ARG A 132 9.07 15.66 4.52
CA ARG A 132 10.07 16.72 4.32
C ARG A 132 10.10 17.71 5.49
N PHE A 133 8.95 18.13 5.98
CA PHE A 133 8.83 19.07 7.09
C PHE A 133 9.41 18.50 8.39
N VAL A 134 9.14 17.22 8.68
CA VAL A 134 9.57 16.57 9.94
C VAL A 134 11.04 16.15 9.90
N TYR A 135 11.46 15.53 8.79
CA TYR A 135 12.79 14.89 8.71
C TYR A 135 13.78 15.64 7.81
N GLY A 136 13.33 16.48 6.90
CA GLY A 136 14.17 17.22 5.96
C GLY A 136 14.31 16.56 4.58
N GLU A 137 14.91 17.31 3.66
CA GLU A 137 15.01 16.94 2.23
C GLU A 137 15.89 15.69 2.02
N GLU A 138 16.89 15.47 2.85
CA GLU A 138 17.79 14.31 2.71
C GLU A 138 17.02 12.98 2.93
N TYR A 139 16.02 12.96 3.79
CA TYR A 139 15.17 11.80 4.00
C TYR A 139 14.21 11.56 2.81
N VAL A 140 13.79 12.63 2.14
CA VAL A 140 13.01 12.49 0.88
C VAL A 140 13.88 11.88 -0.21
N LYS A 141 15.16 12.25 -0.31
CA LYS A 141 16.10 11.61 -1.24
C LYS A 141 16.25 10.12 -0.95
N SER A 142 16.35 9.73 0.33
CA SER A 142 16.40 8.32 0.73
C SER A 142 15.11 7.56 0.33
N ALA A 143 13.94 8.20 0.46
CA ALA A 143 12.69 7.63 -0.05
C ALA A 143 12.70 7.49 -1.59
N ASN A 144 13.34 8.42 -2.31
CA ASN A 144 13.50 8.34 -3.76
C ASN A 144 14.42 7.19 -4.19
N GLU A 145 15.44 6.82 -3.39
CA GLU A 145 16.27 5.64 -3.62
C GLU A 145 15.45 4.33 -3.58
N LEU A 146 14.37 4.29 -2.83
CA LEU A 146 13.39 3.19 -2.84
C LEU A 146 12.44 3.25 -4.04
N GLY A 147 12.60 4.22 -4.94
CA GLY A 147 11.77 4.40 -6.13
C GLY A 147 10.49 5.22 -5.90
N LEU A 148 10.29 5.80 -4.72
CA LEU A 148 9.17 6.71 -4.47
C LEU A 148 9.46 8.09 -5.06
N LYS A 149 8.45 8.72 -5.69
CA LYS A 149 8.59 10.03 -6.33
C LYS A 149 7.41 10.92 -5.99
N GLU A 150 7.68 12.17 -5.65
CA GLU A 150 6.62 13.14 -5.45
C GLU A 150 5.94 13.48 -6.79
N ILE A 151 4.62 13.36 -6.82
CA ILE A 151 3.78 13.60 -7.99
C ILE A 151 3.11 14.99 -7.86
N PRO A 152 3.19 15.85 -8.89
CA PRO A 152 2.45 17.12 -8.89
C PRO A 152 0.96 16.89 -8.67
N VAL A 153 0.31 17.78 -7.90
CA VAL A 153 -1.08 17.62 -7.47
C VAL A 153 -2.04 17.46 -8.66
N ASP A 154 -1.81 18.16 -9.75
CA ASP A 154 -2.59 18.09 -10.98
C ASP A 154 -2.40 16.79 -11.77
N LYS A 155 -1.39 16.00 -11.43
CA LYS A 155 -1.08 14.70 -12.06
C LYS A 155 -1.41 13.50 -11.18
N ILE A 156 -1.94 13.73 -9.97
CA ILE A 156 -2.29 12.62 -9.08
C ILE A 156 -3.44 11.83 -9.70
N ASN A 157 -3.24 10.52 -9.82
CA ASN A 157 -4.23 9.57 -10.31
C ASN A 157 -4.37 8.42 -9.31
N LEU A 158 -5.51 8.35 -8.63
CA LEU A 158 -5.85 7.27 -7.71
C LEU A 158 -7.03 6.45 -8.29
N THR A 159 -6.83 5.93 -9.50
CA THR A 159 -7.81 5.06 -10.17
C THR A 159 -7.12 3.78 -10.68
N PRO A 160 -7.87 2.71 -10.99
CA PRO A 160 -7.29 1.49 -11.57
C PRO A 160 -6.53 1.73 -12.88
N ALA A 161 -6.84 2.82 -13.61
CA ALA A 161 -6.15 3.17 -14.85
C ALA A 161 -4.66 3.55 -14.66
N LEU A 162 -4.23 3.77 -13.41
CA LEU A 162 -2.83 4.03 -13.10
C LEU A 162 -1.92 2.84 -13.47
N ILE A 163 -2.40 1.61 -13.28
CA ILE A 163 -1.66 0.38 -13.57
C ILE A 163 -2.35 -0.38 -14.70
N PRO A 164 -1.71 -0.54 -15.87
CA PRO A 164 -2.35 -1.12 -17.06
C PRO A 164 -2.92 -2.52 -16.84
N ASP A 165 -2.23 -3.38 -16.08
CA ASP A 165 -2.72 -4.73 -15.80
C ASP A 165 -3.98 -4.71 -14.91
N ILE A 166 -4.00 -3.88 -13.90
CA ILE A 166 -5.17 -3.68 -13.02
C ILE A 166 -6.35 -3.14 -13.82
N ALA A 167 -6.12 -2.13 -14.68
CA ALA A 167 -7.16 -1.58 -15.56
C ALA A 167 -7.76 -2.64 -16.45
N ARG A 168 -6.94 -3.51 -17.06
CA ARG A 168 -7.38 -4.62 -17.90
C ARG A 168 -8.27 -5.59 -17.12
N GLN A 169 -7.84 -6.04 -15.95
CA GLN A 169 -8.60 -6.93 -15.08
C GLN A 169 -9.97 -6.36 -14.69
N VAL A 170 -10.02 -5.06 -14.37
CA VAL A 170 -11.28 -4.35 -14.04
C VAL A 170 -12.23 -4.33 -15.23
N ILE A 171 -11.73 -4.02 -16.42
CA ILE A 171 -12.53 -4.02 -17.66
C ILE A 171 -13.07 -5.42 -17.97
N GLU A 172 -12.23 -6.44 -17.87
CA GLU A 172 -12.64 -7.83 -18.11
C GLU A 172 -13.71 -8.29 -17.11
N LYS A 173 -13.54 -7.93 -15.83
CA LYS A 173 -14.52 -8.23 -14.79
C LYS A 173 -15.86 -7.53 -15.06
N ALA A 174 -15.83 -6.26 -15.47
CA ALA A 174 -17.04 -5.51 -15.81
C ALA A 174 -17.78 -6.13 -17.01
N LYS A 175 -17.05 -6.60 -18.04
CA LYS A 175 -17.63 -7.31 -19.17
C LYS A 175 -18.32 -8.60 -18.73
N ARG A 176 -17.66 -9.43 -17.90
CA ARG A 176 -18.25 -10.67 -17.38
C ARG A 176 -19.54 -10.42 -16.61
N ILE A 177 -19.58 -9.40 -15.74
CA ILE A 177 -20.79 -9.04 -15.00
C ILE A 177 -21.90 -8.61 -15.96
N GLY A 178 -21.59 -7.79 -16.98
CA GLY A 178 -22.55 -7.39 -18.00
C GLY A 178 -23.09 -8.57 -18.79
N ASP A 179 -22.23 -9.54 -19.16
CA ASP A 179 -22.63 -10.76 -19.85
C ASP A 179 -23.53 -11.65 -18.95
N GLU A 180 -23.20 -11.78 -17.66
CA GLU A 180 -24.02 -12.52 -16.69
C GLU A 180 -25.42 -11.90 -16.51
N GLU A 181 -25.50 -10.56 -16.41
CA GLU A 181 -26.77 -9.83 -16.33
C GLU A 181 -27.60 -10.00 -17.60
N GLU A 182 -26.99 -10.00 -18.79
CA GLU A 182 -27.67 -10.21 -20.05
C GLU A 182 -28.20 -11.66 -20.18
N ILE A 183 -27.40 -12.66 -19.77
CA ILE A 183 -27.80 -14.06 -19.73
C ILE A 183 -28.98 -14.25 -18.78
N ALA A 184 -28.90 -13.67 -17.57
CA ALA A 184 -30.00 -13.75 -16.60
C ALA A 184 -31.28 -13.10 -17.13
N ARG A 185 -31.18 -11.94 -17.79
CA ARG A 185 -32.32 -11.27 -18.41
C ARG A 185 -32.97 -12.14 -19.50
N LYS A 186 -32.17 -12.72 -20.40
CA LYS A 186 -32.66 -13.63 -21.45
C LYS A 186 -33.37 -14.86 -20.88
N ALA A 187 -32.80 -15.46 -19.82
CA ALA A 187 -33.39 -16.60 -19.13
C ALA A 187 -34.77 -16.26 -18.51
N VAL A 188 -34.90 -15.08 -17.90
CA VAL A 188 -36.18 -14.61 -17.35
C VAL A 188 -37.19 -14.33 -18.44
N GLU A 189 -36.81 -13.74 -19.57
CA GLU A 189 -37.69 -13.50 -20.72
C GLU A 189 -38.18 -14.83 -21.32
N GLU A 190 -37.29 -15.81 -21.48
CA GLU A 190 -37.64 -17.14 -21.98
C GLU A 190 -38.59 -17.89 -21.03
N TYR A 191 -38.32 -17.79 -19.70
CA TYR A 191 -39.18 -18.36 -18.68
C TYR A 191 -40.60 -17.77 -18.73
N ARG A 192 -40.76 -16.46 -18.88
CA ARG A 192 -42.06 -15.80 -19.00
C ARG A 192 -42.79 -16.24 -20.29
N ARG A 193 -42.06 -16.31 -21.39
CA ARG A 193 -42.61 -16.74 -22.67
C ARG A 193 -43.13 -18.18 -22.62
N THR A 194 -42.49 -19.08 -21.90
CA THR A 194 -42.93 -20.48 -21.77
C THR A 194 -44.14 -20.64 -20.84
N ARG A 195 -44.41 -19.67 -19.98
CA ARG A 195 -45.59 -19.67 -19.08
C ARG A 195 -46.77 -18.85 -19.59
N GLY A 196 -46.63 -18.15 -20.71
CA GLY A 196 -47.72 -17.36 -21.28
C GLY A 196 -48.02 -16.08 -20.46
N GLU A 197 -47.00 -15.57 -19.74
CA GLU A 197 -47.06 -14.31 -19.02
C GLU A 197 -46.46 -13.15 -19.84
#